data_2e40188c0f1c5d5b805851f83621f4a0
#
_entry.id   2e40188c0f1c5d5b805851f83621f4a0
#
_cell.length_a   1.000
_cell.length_b   1.000
_cell.length_c   1.000
_cell.angle_alpha   90.00
_cell.angle_beta   90.00
_cell.angle_gamma   90.00
#
_symmetry.space_group_name_H-M   'P 1'
#
loop_
_entity.id
_entity.type
_entity.pdbx_description
1 polymer ?
#
loop_
_entity_poly.entity_id
_entity_poly.type
_entity_poly.pdbx_seq_one_letter_code
_entity_poly.pdbx_strand_id
1 'polypeptide(L)'
;GCVCLYSFPSELESKPVLVVVWVIVFYFLFDVGTSFYKDNLLFRTMTNDPNERSKLVIGPRVWTMILGVVTSAFTAVLVAVNERVGNYHDSFAILITAIVGAAMVLSLIGWFLVKEKHSVQEEEAEPVKFKDFFLLFKENKPMVVYYLKGIFSGFIWSLIFATPAYYIKWGFCTDLTTGVTNMEQYGVLNGISSMMMLIPLLVGAVIGRPLLKLFKNNPIKMTCFLLVVQSVGGAVLFITQMAGLLTNVPALFFVTLFIMAVGVG
;
A
#
# COMPACT_ATOMS: atom_id res chain seq x y z
N GLY A 1 -12.10 13.37 3.52
CA GLY A 1 -10.63 13.45 3.53
C GLY A 1 -10.04 13.22 2.12
N CYS A 2 -10.19 12.02 1.57
CA CYS A 2 -9.53 11.64 0.31
C CYS A 2 -9.89 12.56 -0.87
N VAL A 3 -11.17 12.80 -1.15
CA VAL A 3 -11.59 13.69 -2.25
C VAL A 3 -11.04 15.11 -2.06
N CYS A 4 -11.16 15.67 -0.86
CA CYS A 4 -10.66 17.01 -0.58
C CYS A 4 -9.13 17.10 -0.69
N LEU A 5 -8.40 16.02 -0.40
CA LEU A 5 -6.95 15.97 -0.53
C LEU A 5 -6.50 16.24 -1.98
N TYR A 6 -7.24 15.69 -2.95
CA TYR A 6 -6.91 15.77 -4.38
C TYR A 6 -7.72 16.80 -5.16
N SER A 7 -8.67 17.47 -4.52
CA SER A 7 -9.50 18.54 -5.11
C SER A 7 -9.30 19.84 -4.35
N PHE A 8 -8.05 20.31 -4.27
CA PHE A 8 -7.78 21.60 -3.63
C PHE A 8 -8.11 22.76 -4.59
N PRO A 9 -8.58 23.91 -4.07
CA PRO A 9 -8.92 25.06 -4.90
C PRO A 9 -7.69 25.61 -5.63
N SER A 10 -7.82 25.89 -6.93
CA SER A 10 -6.74 26.44 -7.75
C SER A 10 -6.17 27.77 -7.23
N GLU A 11 -6.98 28.53 -6.50
CA GLU A 11 -6.56 29.76 -5.84
C GLU A 11 -5.46 29.57 -4.79
N LEU A 12 -5.34 28.35 -4.24
CA LEU A 12 -4.30 28.01 -3.26
C LEU A 12 -2.94 27.70 -3.92
N GLU A 13 -2.88 27.43 -5.23
CA GLU A 13 -1.63 27.11 -5.93
C GLU A 13 -0.56 28.18 -5.78
N SER A 14 -0.99 29.45 -5.72
CA SER A 14 -0.09 30.58 -5.52
C SER A 14 0.45 30.72 -4.07
N LYS A 15 -0.07 29.90 -3.13
CA LYS A 15 0.21 30.00 -1.70
C LYS A 15 0.74 28.67 -1.14
N PRO A 16 2.02 28.34 -1.36
CA PRO A 16 2.56 27.00 -1.05
C PRO A 16 2.37 26.58 0.41
N VAL A 17 2.41 27.52 1.36
CA VAL A 17 2.18 27.21 2.79
C VAL A 17 0.75 26.73 3.03
N LEU A 18 -0.25 27.34 2.38
CA LEU A 18 -1.65 26.94 2.53
C LEU A 18 -1.90 25.57 1.87
N VAL A 19 -1.23 25.27 0.75
CA VAL A 19 -1.28 23.94 0.13
C VAL A 19 -0.76 22.88 1.11
N VAL A 20 0.38 23.13 1.76
CA VAL A 20 0.95 22.21 2.75
C VAL A 20 -0.02 22.01 3.93
N VAL A 21 -0.60 23.07 4.46
CA VAL A 21 -1.58 22.97 5.56
C VAL A 21 -2.82 22.19 5.11
N TRP A 22 -3.32 22.45 3.90
CA TRP A 22 -4.45 21.72 3.32
C TRP A 22 -4.16 20.20 3.25
N VAL A 23 -3.02 19.85 2.68
CA VAL A 23 -2.58 18.45 2.56
C VAL A 23 -2.49 17.78 3.94
N ILE A 24 -1.87 18.44 4.92
CA ILE A 24 -1.72 17.89 6.29
C ILE A 24 -3.09 17.64 6.92
N VAL A 25 -4.01 18.62 6.86
CA VAL A 25 -5.33 18.53 7.48
C VAL A 25 -6.16 17.40 6.85
N PHE A 26 -6.26 17.35 5.52
CA PHE A 26 -7.09 16.37 4.84
C PHE A 26 -6.46 14.97 4.82
N TYR A 27 -5.13 14.87 4.83
CA TYR A 27 -4.43 13.61 5.03
C TYR A 27 -4.66 13.06 6.44
N PHE A 28 -4.57 13.91 7.46
CA PHE A 28 -4.89 13.53 8.84
C PHE A 28 -6.33 13.04 8.99
N LEU A 29 -7.31 13.75 8.41
CA LEU A 29 -8.71 13.32 8.42
C LEU A 29 -8.93 12.00 7.69
N PHE A 30 -8.20 11.76 6.60
CA PHE A 30 -8.22 10.47 5.90
C PHE A 30 -7.65 9.35 6.76
N ASP A 31 -6.49 9.59 7.38
CA ASP A 31 -5.80 8.61 8.21
C ASP A 31 -6.59 8.24 9.47
N VAL A 32 -7.18 9.24 10.14
CA VAL A 32 -8.10 9.01 11.26
C VAL A 32 -9.28 8.15 10.83
N GLY A 33 -9.92 8.46 9.69
CA GLY A 33 -11.04 7.68 9.19
C GLY A 33 -10.67 6.22 8.89
N THR A 34 -9.50 5.98 8.29
CA THR A 34 -9.02 4.62 8.02
C THR A 34 -8.60 3.88 9.28
N SER A 35 -8.15 4.60 10.32
CA SER A 35 -7.74 4.01 11.60
C SER A 35 -8.91 3.41 12.40
N PHE A 36 -10.13 3.88 12.19
CA PHE A 36 -11.33 3.28 12.81
C PHE A 36 -11.77 1.97 12.14
N TYR A 37 -11.31 1.71 10.92
CA TYR A 37 -11.61 0.47 10.21
C TYR A 37 -10.71 -0.66 10.69
N LYS A 38 -11.27 -1.61 11.44
CA LYS A 38 -10.55 -2.75 12.04
C LYS A 38 -11.18 -4.08 11.66
N ASP A 39 -10.81 -4.60 10.49
CA ASP A 39 -11.27 -5.90 9.98
C ASP A 39 -11.13 -7.03 11.00
N ASN A 40 -10.04 -7.04 11.76
CA ASN A 40 -9.77 -8.09 12.73
C ASN A 40 -10.79 -8.18 13.86
N LEU A 41 -11.43 -7.06 14.22
CA LEU A 41 -12.51 -7.06 15.21
C LEU A 41 -13.78 -7.65 14.60
N LEU A 42 -14.12 -7.25 13.38
CA LEU A 42 -15.28 -7.77 12.65
C LEU A 42 -15.19 -9.29 12.44
N PHE A 43 -14.01 -9.82 12.08
CA PHE A 43 -13.83 -11.25 11.88
C PHE A 43 -14.06 -12.07 13.15
N ARG A 44 -13.83 -11.50 14.33
CA ARG A 44 -14.13 -12.17 15.60
C ARG A 44 -15.62 -12.29 15.89
N THR A 45 -16.41 -11.32 15.44
CA THR A 45 -17.87 -11.35 15.60
C THR A 45 -18.56 -12.24 14.55
N MET A 46 -17.88 -12.56 13.46
CA MET A 46 -18.45 -13.40 12.38
C MET A 46 -18.30 -14.89 12.63
N THR A 47 -17.19 -15.36 13.23
CA THR A 47 -16.94 -16.79 13.47
C THR A 47 -15.99 -17.06 14.63
N ASN A 48 -16.27 -18.14 15.35
CA ASN A 48 -15.41 -18.66 16.41
C ASN A 48 -14.44 -19.74 15.91
N ASP A 49 -14.64 -20.28 14.68
CA ASP A 49 -13.74 -21.28 14.11
C ASP A 49 -12.46 -20.62 13.58
N PRO A 50 -11.26 -21.02 14.08
CA PRO A 50 -9.98 -20.52 13.60
C PRO A 50 -9.73 -20.74 12.10
N ASN A 51 -10.23 -21.84 11.53
CA ASN A 51 -10.06 -22.13 10.11
C ASN A 51 -10.92 -21.22 9.24
N GLU A 52 -12.16 -20.96 9.62
CA GLU A 52 -13.02 -20.01 8.93
C GLU A 52 -12.48 -18.59 9.06
N ARG A 53 -12.00 -18.21 10.25
CA ARG A 53 -11.36 -16.92 10.47
C ARG A 53 -10.14 -16.72 9.57
N SER A 54 -9.32 -17.76 9.39
CA SER A 54 -8.19 -17.72 8.46
C SER A 54 -8.65 -17.43 7.02
N LYS A 55 -9.75 -18.04 6.56
CA LYS A 55 -10.32 -17.80 5.24
C LYS A 55 -10.84 -16.36 5.10
N LEU A 56 -11.52 -15.85 6.14
CA LEU A 56 -12.00 -14.46 6.18
C LEU A 56 -10.86 -13.43 6.10
N VAL A 57 -9.69 -13.72 6.68
CA VAL A 57 -8.51 -12.85 6.58
C VAL A 57 -7.87 -12.91 5.20
N ILE A 58 -7.80 -14.10 4.58
CA ILE A 58 -7.15 -14.28 3.27
C ILE A 58 -7.99 -13.66 2.14
N GLY A 59 -9.31 -13.85 2.17
CA GLY A 59 -10.21 -13.37 1.12
C GLY A 59 -10.03 -11.89 0.78
N PRO A 60 -10.21 -10.96 1.74
CA PRO A 60 -10.01 -9.54 1.50
C PRO A 60 -8.60 -9.18 0.99
N ARG A 61 -7.57 -9.87 1.45
CA ARG A 61 -6.20 -9.65 0.97
C ARG A 61 -6.03 -10.00 -0.51
N VAL A 62 -6.57 -11.12 -0.94
CA VAL A 62 -6.56 -11.50 -2.37
C VAL A 62 -7.29 -10.45 -3.21
N TRP A 63 -8.47 -10.01 -2.78
CA TRP A 63 -9.21 -8.95 -3.48
C TRP A 63 -8.45 -7.61 -3.50
N THR A 64 -7.83 -7.23 -2.40
CA THR A 64 -6.97 -6.02 -2.34
C THR A 64 -5.83 -6.10 -3.34
N MET A 65 -5.20 -7.27 -3.51
CA MET A 65 -4.13 -7.47 -4.49
C MET A 65 -4.65 -7.41 -5.93
N ILE A 66 -5.82 -8.02 -6.22
CA ILE A 66 -6.46 -7.94 -7.54
C ILE A 66 -6.80 -6.49 -7.89
N LEU A 67 -7.41 -5.76 -6.96
CA LEU A 67 -7.69 -4.34 -7.12
C LEU A 67 -6.40 -3.52 -7.27
N GLY A 68 -5.32 -3.90 -6.58
CA GLY A 68 -3.99 -3.30 -6.75
C GLY A 68 -3.48 -3.40 -8.20
N VAL A 69 -3.66 -4.56 -8.85
CA VAL A 69 -3.34 -4.72 -10.26
C VAL A 69 -4.19 -3.80 -11.14
N VAL A 70 -5.49 -3.69 -10.86
CA VAL A 70 -6.39 -2.79 -11.60
C VAL A 70 -5.97 -1.32 -11.39
N THR A 71 -5.64 -0.93 -10.16
CA THR A 71 -5.20 0.44 -9.85
C THR A 71 -3.82 0.75 -10.42
N SER A 72 -3.02 -0.24 -10.80
CA SER A 72 -1.75 0.00 -11.50
C SER A 72 -1.94 0.71 -12.86
N ALA A 73 -3.11 0.54 -13.47
CA ALA A 73 -3.48 1.25 -14.70
C ALA A 73 -3.92 2.72 -14.47
N PHE A 74 -3.99 3.17 -13.20
CA PHE A 74 -4.50 4.50 -12.85
C PHE A 74 -3.83 5.62 -13.64
N THR A 75 -2.50 5.59 -13.76
CA THR A 75 -1.76 6.65 -14.48
C THR A 75 -2.09 6.67 -15.97
N ALA A 76 -2.26 5.50 -16.59
CA ALA A 76 -2.66 5.43 -18.00
C ALA A 76 -4.09 5.95 -18.20
N VAL A 77 -5.00 5.59 -17.29
CA VAL A 77 -6.38 6.12 -17.32
C VAL A 77 -6.40 7.63 -17.09
N LEU A 78 -5.57 8.14 -16.20
CA LEU A 78 -5.43 9.57 -15.94
C LEU A 78 -4.99 10.33 -17.19
N VAL A 79 -4.01 9.82 -17.93
CA VAL A 79 -3.56 10.41 -19.20
C VAL A 79 -4.72 10.44 -20.22
N ALA A 80 -5.43 9.34 -20.38
CA ALA A 80 -6.57 9.26 -21.30
C ALA A 80 -7.73 10.20 -20.91
N VAL A 81 -7.97 10.39 -19.61
CA VAL A 81 -8.97 11.38 -19.13
C VAL A 81 -8.48 12.79 -19.39
N ASN A 82 -7.18 13.05 -19.18
CA ASN A 82 -6.61 14.38 -19.40
C ASN A 82 -6.64 14.82 -20.87
N GLU A 83 -6.56 13.89 -21.83
CA GLU A 83 -6.74 14.21 -23.26
C GLU A 83 -8.12 14.81 -23.56
N ARG A 84 -9.13 14.46 -22.75
CA ARG A 84 -10.51 14.99 -22.90
C ARG A 84 -10.77 16.26 -22.10
N VAL A 85 -10.19 16.35 -20.90
CA VAL A 85 -10.42 17.45 -19.96
C VAL A 85 -9.46 18.62 -20.18
N GLY A 86 -8.23 18.33 -20.65
CA GLY A 86 -7.21 19.32 -20.96
C GLY A 86 -6.46 19.89 -19.74
N ASN A 87 -6.78 19.42 -18.53
CA ASN A 87 -6.16 19.84 -17.29
C ASN A 87 -5.94 18.66 -16.34
N TYR A 88 -4.70 18.40 -15.95
CA TYR A 88 -4.34 17.27 -15.09
C TYR A 88 -4.95 17.38 -13.68
N HIS A 89 -5.08 18.57 -13.13
CA HIS A 89 -5.68 18.79 -11.82
C HIS A 89 -7.15 18.33 -11.82
N ASP A 90 -7.94 18.78 -12.78
CA ASP A 90 -9.36 18.44 -12.89
C ASP A 90 -9.55 16.97 -13.25
N SER A 91 -8.72 16.43 -14.13
CA SER A 91 -8.73 15.01 -14.52
C SER A 91 -8.47 14.10 -13.30
N PHE A 92 -7.52 14.49 -12.47
CA PHE A 92 -7.19 13.77 -11.25
C PHE A 92 -8.34 13.84 -10.24
N ALA A 93 -8.91 15.02 -10.02
CA ALA A 93 -10.05 15.23 -9.12
C ALA A 93 -11.28 14.42 -9.55
N ILE A 94 -11.61 14.41 -10.85
CA ILE A 94 -12.72 13.63 -11.41
C ILE A 94 -12.47 12.12 -11.17
N LEU A 95 -11.29 11.64 -11.50
CA LEU A 95 -10.96 10.22 -11.40
C LEU A 95 -10.97 9.73 -9.96
N ILE A 96 -10.36 10.47 -9.03
CA ILE A 96 -10.38 10.15 -7.60
C ILE A 96 -11.81 10.20 -7.04
N THR A 97 -12.60 11.20 -7.42
CA THR A 97 -13.98 11.31 -6.95
C THR A 97 -14.83 10.13 -7.43
N ALA A 98 -14.65 9.69 -8.68
CA ALA A 98 -15.32 8.52 -9.22
C ALA A 98 -14.95 7.23 -8.47
N ILE A 99 -13.64 7.00 -8.23
CA ILE A 99 -13.14 5.82 -7.52
C ILE A 99 -13.64 5.81 -6.06
N VAL A 100 -13.50 6.93 -5.36
CA VAL A 100 -13.93 7.05 -3.96
C VAL A 100 -15.45 6.93 -3.84
N GLY A 101 -16.20 7.51 -4.79
CA GLY A 101 -17.67 7.37 -4.85
C GLY A 101 -18.08 5.91 -5.03
N ALA A 102 -17.47 5.20 -5.97
CA ALA A 102 -17.72 3.77 -6.17
C ALA A 102 -17.37 2.94 -4.92
N ALA A 103 -16.22 3.20 -4.32
CA ALA A 103 -15.79 2.53 -3.09
C ALA A 103 -16.76 2.81 -1.92
N MET A 104 -17.26 4.02 -1.80
CA MET A 104 -18.24 4.40 -0.76
C MET A 104 -19.56 3.63 -0.94
N VAL A 105 -20.09 3.54 -2.17
CA VAL A 105 -21.31 2.78 -2.47
C VAL A 105 -21.10 1.30 -2.12
N LEU A 106 -20.00 0.69 -2.55
CA LEU A 106 -19.69 -0.70 -2.24
C LEU A 106 -19.55 -0.93 -0.72
N SER A 107 -18.92 0.01 0.00
CA SER A 107 -18.78 -0.08 1.45
C SER A 107 -20.13 0.00 2.17
N LEU A 108 -21.03 0.87 1.71
CA LEU A 108 -22.39 0.95 2.25
C LEU A 108 -23.18 -0.34 2.00
N ILE A 109 -23.10 -0.90 0.80
CA ILE A 109 -23.71 -2.21 0.49
C ILE A 109 -23.14 -3.28 1.42
N GLY A 110 -21.82 -3.31 1.59
CA GLY A 110 -21.16 -4.24 2.50
C GLY A 110 -21.66 -4.13 3.93
N TRP A 111 -21.84 -2.90 4.44
CA TRP A 111 -22.37 -2.67 5.78
C TRP A 111 -23.78 -3.27 5.96
N PHE A 112 -24.69 -3.05 5.01
CA PHE A 112 -26.05 -3.59 5.11
C PHE A 112 -26.10 -5.12 4.97
N LEU A 113 -25.15 -5.73 4.29
CA LEU A 113 -25.09 -7.17 4.08
C LEU A 113 -24.40 -7.94 5.22
N VAL A 114 -23.51 -7.29 5.95
CA VAL A 114 -22.76 -7.94 7.05
C VAL A 114 -23.68 -8.02 8.27
N LYS A 115 -23.84 -9.25 8.79
CA LYS A 115 -24.56 -9.52 10.04
C LYS A 115 -23.60 -10.10 11.05
N GLU A 116 -23.55 -9.52 12.24
CA GLU A 116 -22.86 -10.08 13.38
C GLU A 116 -23.59 -11.34 13.85
N LYS A 117 -22.91 -12.46 13.88
CA LYS A 117 -23.46 -13.75 14.32
C LYS A 117 -23.19 -14.05 15.80
N HIS A 118 -22.10 -13.51 16.30
CA HIS A 118 -21.67 -13.72 17.68
C HIS A 118 -21.47 -12.36 18.35
N SER A 119 -22.32 -12.03 19.29
CA SER A 119 -22.02 -10.93 20.22
C SER A 119 -20.80 -11.36 21.05
N VAL A 120 -19.74 -10.58 21.01
CA VAL A 120 -18.68 -10.70 22.01
C VAL A 120 -19.37 -10.28 23.31
N GLN A 121 -19.62 -11.24 24.22
CA GLN A 121 -19.97 -10.87 25.59
C GLN A 121 -18.80 -10.02 26.08
N GLU A 122 -19.03 -8.73 26.25
CA GLU A 122 -18.14 -7.89 27.01
C GLU A 122 -18.22 -8.44 28.45
N GLU A 123 -17.26 -9.31 28.83
CA GLU A 123 -16.88 -9.36 30.23
C GLU A 123 -16.62 -7.90 30.61
N GLU A 124 -17.16 -7.45 31.74
CA GLU A 124 -16.97 -6.09 32.26
C GLU A 124 -15.47 -5.81 32.43
N ALA A 125 -14.82 -5.54 31.32
CA ALA A 125 -13.41 -5.20 31.31
C ALA A 125 -13.27 -3.81 31.93
N GLU A 126 -12.49 -3.70 32.98
CA GLU A 126 -12.17 -2.39 33.55
C GLU A 126 -11.69 -1.44 32.44
N PRO A 127 -12.13 -0.18 32.44
CA PRO A 127 -11.76 0.78 31.41
C PRO A 127 -10.23 0.95 31.37
N VAL A 128 -9.64 0.59 30.24
CA VAL A 128 -8.19 0.67 30.03
C VAL A 128 -7.75 2.13 30.14
N LYS A 129 -6.89 2.43 31.10
CA LYS A 129 -6.32 3.75 31.30
C LYS A 129 -5.12 3.92 30.37
N PHE A 130 -4.89 5.15 29.92
CA PHE A 130 -3.73 5.46 29.05
C PHE A 130 -2.38 5.07 29.69
N LYS A 131 -2.31 5.07 31.02
CA LYS A 131 -1.14 4.60 31.78
C LYS A 131 -0.88 3.11 31.60
N ASP A 132 -1.93 2.29 31.45
CA ASP A 132 -1.81 0.84 31.31
C ASP A 132 -1.14 0.46 30.00
N PHE A 133 -1.30 1.31 28.98
CA PHE A 133 -0.61 1.18 27.70
C PHE A 133 0.92 1.25 27.87
N PHE A 134 1.42 2.23 28.63
CA PHE A 134 2.86 2.33 28.91
C PHE A 134 3.37 1.20 29.81
N LEU A 135 2.55 0.76 30.75
CA LEU A 135 2.88 -0.36 31.64
C LEU A 135 3.04 -1.65 30.83
N LEU A 136 2.16 -1.87 29.86
CA LEU A 136 2.21 -3.01 28.95
C LEU A 136 3.53 -3.07 28.16
N PHE A 137 4.04 -1.92 27.67
CA PHE A 137 5.34 -1.84 27.01
C PHE A 137 6.51 -2.14 27.96
N LYS A 138 6.41 -1.70 29.23
CA LYS A 138 7.45 -1.91 30.23
C LYS A 138 7.55 -3.38 30.64
N GLU A 139 6.42 -4.05 30.77
CA GLU A 139 6.35 -5.44 31.26
C GLU A 139 6.52 -6.47 30.15
N ASN A 140 6.13 -6.15 28.90
CA ASN A 140 6.15 -7.09 27.79
C ASN A 140 7.20 -6.71 26.74
N LYS A 141 8.46 -7.07 26.98
CA LYS A 141 9.58 -6.83 26.05
C LYS A 141 9.36 -7.39 24.63
N PRO A 142 8.81 -8.61 24.42
CA PRO A 142 8.49 -9.10 23.09
C PRO A 142 7.54 -8.18 22.33
N MET A 143 6.60 -7.54 23.00
CA MET A 143 5.65 -6.60 22.41
C MET A 143 6.36 -5.35 21.88
N VAL A 144 7.34 -4.83 22.62
CA VAL A 144 8.17 -3.69 22.16
C VAL A 144 8.88 -4.04 20.86
N VAL A 145 9.50 -5.21 20.79
CA VAL A 145 10.18 -5.69 19.57
C VAL A 145 9.20 -5.82 18.41
N TYR A 146 7.99 -6.32 18.68
CA TYR A 146 6.94 -6.43 17.65
C TYR A 146 6.51 -5.06 17.11
N TYR A 147 6.31 -4.06 17.96
CA TYR A 147 5.97 -2.71 17.54
C TYR A 147 7.10 -2.03 16.77
N LEU A 148 8.35 -2.16 17.24
CA LEU A 148 9.51 -1.65 16.51
C LEU A 148 9.61 -2.29 15.12
N LYS A 149 9.45 -3.62 15.01
CA LYS A 149 9.34 -4.29 13.73
C LYS A 149 8.24 -3.68 12.86
N GLY A 150 7.05 -3.43 13.44
CA GLY A 150 5.92 -2.83 12.73
C GLY A 150 6.26 -1.45 12.14
N ILE A 151 6.92 -0.59 12.92
CA ILE A 151 7.35 0.74 12.49
C ILE A 151 8.35 0.62 11.32
N PHE A 152 9.41 -0.18 11.46
CA PHE A 152 10.39 -0.36 10.41
C PHE A 152 9.81 -1.02 9.15
N SER A 153 8.95 -2.01 9.33
CA SER A 153 8.24 -2.65 8.21
C SER A 153 7.34 -1.66 7.47
N GLY A 154 6.57 -0.84 8.19
CA GLY A 154 5.72 0.19 7.60
C GLY A 154 6.52 1.22 6.82
N PHE A 155 7.66 1.66 7.34
CA PHE A 155 8.56 2.58 6.65
C PHE A 155 9.11 1.96 5.35
N ILE A 156 9.59 0.72 5.40
CA ILE A 156 10.08 0.00 4.22
C ILE A 156 8.97 -0.15 3.18
N TRP A 157 7.75 -0.53 3.59
CA TRP A 157 6.59 -0.62 2.71
C TRP A 157 6.30 0.70 1.99
N SER A 158 6.26 1.80 2.73
CA SER A 158 6.02 3.12 2.15
C SER A 158 7.09 3.50 1.12
N LEU A 159 8.35 3.22 1.40
CA LEU A 159 9.45 3.49 0.47
C LEU A 159 9.37 2.60 -0.78
N ILE A 160 9.11 1.31 -0.64
CA ILE A 160 9.02 0.38 -1.78
C ILE A 160 7.91 0.80 -2.75
N PHE A 161 6.78 1.29 -2.28
CA PHE A 161 5.69 1.72 -3.16
C PHE A 161 5.85 3.14 -3.71
N ALA A 162 6.41 4.07 -2.94
CA ALA A 162 6.56 5.45 -3.38
C ALA A 162 7.77 5.68 -4.28
N THR A 163 8.92 5.10 -3.93
CA THR A 163 10.20 5.37 -4.62
C THR A 163 10.19 5.02 -6.11
N PRO A 164 9.64 3.87 -6.56
CA PRO A 164 9.65 3.53 -7.98
C PRO A 164 8.97 4.56 -8.87
N ALA A 165 7.83 5.11 -8.45
CA ALA A 165 7.10 6.11 -9.22
C ALA A 165 7.95 7.39 -9.42
N TYR A 166 8.62 7.85 -8.37
CA TYR A 166 9.53 9.00 -8.48
C TYR A 166 10.76 8.70 -9.33
N TYR A 167 11.36 7.51 -9.16
CA TYR A 167 12.52 7.11 -9.94
C TYR A 167 12.19 7.00 -11.43
N ILE A 168 11.06 6.40 -11.79
CA ILE A 168 10.60 6.30 -13.18
C ILE A 168 10.36 7.69 -13.77
N LYS A 169 9.67 8.57 -13.02
CA LYS A 169 9.39 9.92 -13.48
C LYS A 169 10.67 10.68 -13.79
N TRP A 170 11.58 10.76 -12.82
CA TRP A 170 12.77 11.61 -12.92
C TRP A 170 13.97 10.92 -13.57
N GLY A 171 14.08 9.60 -13.49
CA GLY A 171 15.19 8.85 -14.05
C GLY A 171 15.01 8.41 -15.49
N PHE A 172 13.76 8.15 -15.92
CA PHE A 172 13.50 7.60 -17.26
C PHE A 172 12.63 8.50 -18.14
N CYS A 173 11.75 9.32 -17.54
CA CYS A 173 10.72 10.02 -18.30
C CYS A 173 10.88 11.54 -18.34
N THR A 174 11.80 12.11 -17.55
CA THR A 174 12.04 13.56 -17.52
C THR A 174 13.41 13.87 -18.11
N ASP A 175 13.42 14.77 -19.08
CA ASP A 175 14.66 15.38 -19.53
C ASP A 175 15.12 16.40 -18.46
N LEU A 176 16.20 16.07 -17.78
CA LEU A 176 16.73 16.89 -16.68
C LEU A 176 17.28 18.25 -17.14
N THR A 177 17.52 18.44 -18.46
CA THR A 177 18.01 19.71 -19.01
C THR A 177 16.87 20.68 -19.27
N THR A 178 15.73 20.19 -19.77
CA THR A 178 14.56 20.99 -20.11
C THR A 178 13.47 20.97 -19.04
N GLY A 179 13.53 20.01 -18.11
CA GLY A 179 12.50 19.78 -17.08
C GLY A 179 11.20 19.18 -17.63
N VAL A 180 11.15 18.84 -18.93
CA VAL A 180 9.94 18.30 -19.56
C VAL A 180 9.82 16.81 -19.29
N THR A 181 8.66 16.39 -18.79
CA THR A 181 8.34 14.98 -18.52
C THR A 181 7.47 14.41 -19.64
N ASN A 182 7.86 13.27 -20.20
CA ASN A 182 7.02 12.48 -21.10
C ASN A 182 5.98 11.70 -20.26
N MET A 183 4.77 12.24 -20.14
CA MET A 183 3.72 11.69 -19.29
C MET A 183 3.16 10.38 -19.83
N GLU A 184 3.14 10.17 -21.15
CA GLU A 184 2.70 8.90 -21.77
C GLU A 184 3.66 7.77 -21.39
N GLN A 185 4.95 7.97 -21.61
CA GLN A 185 5.98 7.02 -21.21
C GLN A 185 5.97 6.75 -19.71
N TYR A 186 5.79 7.79 -18.88
CA TYR A 186 5.66 7.66 -17.44
C TYR A 186 4.46 6.79 -17.06
N GLY A 187 3.30 6.99 -17.68
CA GLY A 187 2.10 6.18 -17.43
C GLY A 187 2.34 4.69 -17.68
N VAL A 188 2.94 4.36 -18.81
CA VAL A 188 3.25 2.98 -19.19
C VAL A 188 4.27 2.35 -18.22
N LEU A 189 5.41 3.00 -17.99
CA LEU A 189 6.47 2.45 -17.14
C LEU A 189 6.05 2.34 -15.66
N ASN A 190 5.28 3.29 -15.16
CA ASN A 190 4.75 3.24 -13.80
C ASN A 190 3.72 2.12 -13.64
N GLY A 191 2.88 1.88 -14.66
CA GLY A 191 1.97 0.73 -14.71
C GLY A 191 2.72 -0.60 -14.67
N ILE A 192 3.77 -0.76 -15.49
CA ILE A 192 4.63 -1.96 -15.49
C ILE A 192 5.29 -2.16 -14.13
N SER A 193 5.84 -1.10 -13.54
CA SER A 193 6.44 -1.14 -12.19
C SER A 193 5.46 -1.65 -11.14
N SER A 194 4.25 -1.12 -11.14
CA SER A 194 3.20 -1.53 -10.21
C SER A 194 2.81 -3.00 -10.39
N MET A 195 2.71 -3.48 -11.63
CA MET A 195 2.46 -4.90 -11.92
C MET A 195 3.62 -5.79 -11.44
N MET A 196 4.88 -5.39 -11.69
CA MET A 196 6.07 -6.12 -11.24
C MET A 196 6.15 -6.24 -9.71
N MET A 197 5.55 -5.31 -8.99
CA MET A 197 5.46 -5.38 -7.53
C MET A 197 4.27 -6.21 -7.04
N LEU A 198 3.12 -6.10 -7.70
CA LEU A 198 1.87 -6.72 -7.25
C LEU A 198 1.75 -8.20 -7.63
N ILE A 199 2.25 -8.61 -8.79
CA ILE A 199 2.20 -10.01 -9.23
C ILE A 199 2.91 -10.95 -8.24
N PRO A 200 4.14 -10.67 -7.78
CA PRO A 200 4.78 -11.52 -6.77
C PRO A 200 4.03 -11.59 -5.46
N LEU A 201 3.39 -10.50 -5.03
CA LEU A 201 2.56 -10.48 -3.82
C LEU A 201 1.34 -11.40 -3.97
N LEU A 202 0.66 -11.36 -5.11
CA LEU A 202 -0.46 -12.24 -5.42
C LEU A 202 -0.02 -13.70 -5.46
N VAL A 203 1.08 -13.99 -6.16
CA VAL A 203 1.66 -15.33 -6.24
C VAL A 203 2.06 -15.81 -4.85
N GLY A 204 2.70 -14.97 -4.03
CA GLY A 204 3.07 -15.29 -2.65
C GLY A 204 1.87 -15.67 -1.79
N ALA A 205 0.75 -14.96 -1.92
CA ALA A 205 -0.49 -15.30 -1.21
C ALA A 205 -1.02 -16.70 -1.57
N VAL A 206 -0.89 -17.10 -2.84
CA VAL A 206 -1.34 -18.40 -3.33
C VAL A 206 -0.38 -19.53 -2.93
N ILE A 207 0.93 -19.32 -3.13
CA ILE A 207 1.95 -20.35 -2.90
C ILE A 207 2.48 -20.37 -1.47
N GLY A 208 2.10 -19.42 -0.62
CA GLY A 208 2.61 -19.30 0.74
C GLY A 208 2.47 -20.56 1.58
N ARG A 209 1.31 -21.26 1.46
CA ARG A 209 1.11 -22.56 2.16
C ARG A 209 2.03 -23.67 1.65
N PRO A 210 2.13 -23.96 0.32
CA PRO A 210 3.11 -24.91 -0.20
C PRO A 210 4.55 -24.51 0.17
N LEU A 211 4.89 -23.24 0.08
CA LEU A 211 6.22 -22.75 0.44
C LEU A 211 6.53 -22.98 1.91
N LEU A 212 5.58 -22.79 2.81
CA LEU A 212 5.76 -23.05 4.24
C LEU A 212 6.11 -24.52 4.52
N LYS A 213 5.57 -25.48 3.74
CA LYS A 213 5.92 -26.90 3.86
C LYS A 213 7.40 -27.16 3.57
N LEU A 214 8.00 -26.45 2.61
CA LEU A 214 9.44 -26.56 2.31
C LEU A 214 10.31 -26.17 3.52
N PHE A 215 9.82 -25.27 4.35
CA PHE A 215 10.47 -24.85 5.59
C PHE A 215 10.02 -25.65 6.81
N LYS A 216 9.50 -26.89 6.62
CA LYS A 216 9.02 -27.78 7.69
C LYS A 216 7.96 -27.12 8.58
N ASN A 217 7.07 -26.35 7.98
CA ASN A 217 6.02 -25.57 8.65
C ASN A 217 6.56 -24.55 9.69
N ASN A 218 7.78 -24.07 9.49
CA ASN A 218 8.38 -23.05 10.34
C ASN A 218 8.26 -21.67 9.68
N PRO A 219 7.32 -20.81 10.11
CA PRO A 219 7.09 -19.51 9.49
C PRO A 219 8.27 -18.56 9.71
N ILE A 220 9.01 -18.70 10.82
CA ILE A 220 10.14 -17.83 11.11
C ILE A 220 11.25 -18.06 10.08
N LYS A 221 11.60 -19.32 9.79
CA LYS A 221 12.62 -19.66 8.79
C LYS A 221 12.22 -19.18 7.39
N MET A 222 10.95 -19.37 7.02
CA MET A 222 10.44 -18.86 5.75
C MET A 222 10.55 -17.34 5.66
N THR A 223 10.12 -16.62 6.69
CA THR A 223 10.22 -15.16 6.74
C THR A 223 11.67 -14.68 6.67
N CYS A 224 12.59 -15.32 7.40
CA CYS A 224 14.02 -14.98 7.32
C CYS A 224 14.59 -15.19 5.91
N PHE A 225 14.24 -16.28 5.25
CA PHE A 225 14.65 -16.54 3.87
C PHE A 225 14.13 -15.46 2.91
N LEU A 226 12.84 -15.11 2.99
CA LEU A 226 12.22 -14.08 2.16
C LEU A 226 12.84 -12.69 2.40
N LEU A 227 13.17 -12.36 3.65
CA LEU A 227 13.89 -11.13 3.97
C LEU A 227 15.29 -11.09 3.35
N VAL A 228 16.01 -12.22 3.29
CA VAL A 228 17.29 -12.31 2.61
C VAL A 228 17.12 -12.07 1.11
N VAL A 229 16.11 -12.68 0.47
CA VAL A 229 15.80 -12.47 -0.96
C VAL A 229 15.53 -10.99 -1.23
N GLN A 230 14.68 -10.36 -0.39
CA GLN A 230 14.39 -8.93 -0.50
C GLN A 230 15.65 -8.07 -0.35
N SER A 231 16.50 -8.38 0.62
CA SER A 231 17.74 -7.63 0.88
C SER A 231 18.73 -7.77 -0.26
N VAL A 232 18.84 -8.96 -0.85
CA VAL A 232 19.68 -9.19 -2.05
C VAL A 232 19.14 -8.38 -3.23
N GLY A 233 17.83 -8.39 -3.48
CA GLY A 233 17.22 -7.56 -4.52
C GLY A 233 17.53 -6.08 -4.34
N GLY A 234 17.39 -5.56 -3.11
CA GLY A 234 17.74 -4.18 -2.78
C GLY A 234 19.22 -3.85 -2.96
N ALA A 235 20.11 -4.76 -2.56
CA ALA A 235 21.56 -4.58 -2.77
C ALA A 235 21.92 -4.56 -4.25
N VAL A 236 21.34 -5.45 -5.06
CA VAL A 236 21.54 -5.46 -6.51
C VAL A 236 21.03 -4.17 -7.14
N LEU A 237 19.85 -3.68 -6.74
CA LEU A 237 19.32 -2.41 -7.21
C LEU A 237 20.27 -1.25 -6.90
N PHE A 238 20.78 -1.20 -5.67
CA PHE A 238 21.73 -0.16 -5.24
C PHE A 238 23.04 -0.21 -6.03
N ILE A 239 23.62 -1.39 -6.19
CA ILE A 239 24.89 -1.58 -6.92
C ILE A 239 24.72 -1.21 -8.40
N THR A 240 23.64 -1.64 -9.05
CA THR A 240 23.35 -1.32 -10.45
C THR A 240 23.09 0.17 -10.67
N GLN A 241 22.48 0.85 -9.68
CA GLN A 241 22.32 2.30 -9.70
C GLN A 241 23.67 3.02 -9.59
N MET A 242 24.49 2.61 -8.63
CA MET A 242 25.83 3.22 -8.44
C MET A 242 26.74 3.01 -9.64
N ALA A 243 26.60 1.90 -10.35
CA ALA A 243 27.32 1.61 -11.59
C ALA A 243 26.76 2.35 -12.83
N GLY A 244 25.66 3.12 -12.70
CA GLY A 244 25.00 3.80 -13.82
C GLY A 244 24.31 2.85 -14.82
N LEU A 245 24.17 1.56 -14.46
CA LEU A 245 23.60 0.56 -15.36
C LEU A 245 22.08 0.70 -15.53
N LEU A 246 21.36 1.25 -14.53
CA LEU A 246 19.91 1.37 -14.58
C LEU A 246 19.45 2.38 -15.65
N THR A 247 20.20 3.44 -15.89
CA THR A 247 19.91 4.42 -16.95
C THR A 247 20.11 3.84 -18.34
N ASN A 248 21.09 2.94 -18.50
CA ASN A 248 21.40 2.30 -19.77
C ASN A 248 20.52 1.08 -20.06
N VAL A 249 20.08 0.36 -19.03
CA VAL A 249 19.27 -0.86 -19.14
C VAL A 249 18.09 -0.80 -18.18
N PRO A 250 17.00 -0.07 -18.52
CA PRO A 250 15.82 0.07 -17.67
C PRO A 250 15.19 -1.27 -17.23
N ALA A 251 15.34 -2.32 -18.02
CA ALA A 251 14.86 -3.67 -17.69
C ALA A 251 15.45 -4.19 -16.36
N LEU A 252 16.68 -3.83 -16.00
CA LEU A 252 17.29 -4.22 -14.74
C LEU A 252 16.52 -3.65 -13.53
N PHE A 253 16.00 -2.44 -13.65
CA PHE A 253 15.19 -1.83 -12.62
C PHE A 253 13.94 -2.67 -12.33
N PHE A 254 13.21 -3.08 -13.36
CA PHE A 254 12.01 -3.88 -13.21
C PHE A 254 12.28 -5.29 -12.68
N VAL A 255 13.36 -5.93 -13.12
CA VAL A 255 13.79 -7.24 -12.62
C VAL A 255 14.14 -7.19 -11.14
N THR A 256 14.87 -6.17 -10.72
CA THR A 256 15.23 -6.01 -9.30
C THR A 256 14.04 -5.69 -8.42
N LEU A 257 13.09 -4.88 -8.90
CA LEU A 257 11.82 -4.64 -8.22
C LEU A 257 11.02 -5.94 -8.05
N PHE A 258 10.97 -6.77 -9.08
CA PHE A 258 10.28 -8.06 -9.02
C PHE A 258 10.90 -8.98 -7.95
N ILE A 259 12.23 -9.08 -7.91
CA ILE A 259 12.95 -9.88 -6.90
C ILE A 259 12.67 -9.36 -5.49
N MET A 260 12.69 -8.04 -5.29
CA MET A 260 12.34 -7.43 -4.00
C MET A 260 10.91 -7.73 -3.60
N ALA A 261 9.97 -7.67 -4.53
CA ALA A 261 8.56 -7.93 -4.27
C ALA A 261 8.28 -9.40 -3.94
N VAL A 262 9.03 -10.36 -4.52
CA VAL A 262 8.98 -11.78 -4.12
C VAL A 262 9.34 -11.97 -2.65
N GLY A 263 10.31 -11.22 -2.14
CA GLY A 263 10.70 -11.28 -0.73
C GLY A 263 9.66 -10.69 0.24
N VAL A 264 8.72 -9.88 -0.27
CA VAL A 264 7.67 -9.22 0.51
C VAL A 264 6.36 -10.03 0.54
N GLY A 265 6.03 -10.74 -0.56
CA GLY A 265 4.80 -11.57 -0.74
C GLY A 265 4.88 -12.88 0.01
#